data_449ba5e552f794f6eb765f5adaffc36c
#
_entry.id   449ba5e552f794f6eb765f5adaffc36c
#
_cell.length_a   1.000
_cell.length_b   1.000
_cell.length_c   1.000
_cell.angle_alpha   90.00
_cell.angle_beta   90.00
_cell.angle_gamma   90.00
#
_symmetry.space_group_name_H-M   'P 1'
#
loop_
_entity.id
_entity.type
_entity.pdbx_description
1 polymer ?
#
loop_
_entity_poly.entity_id
_entity_poly.type
_entity_poly.pdbx_seq_one_letter_code
_entity_poly.pdbx_strand_id
1 'polypeptide(L)'
;MSVIRSFLSMLAPCVTLIIGAIGKSESVSAEVLASWVQLVGPSREASVRSIVSADANCPTLDADGQPLPMKVRAEPGPLFSDAPPTTPPASFPVRVCEVMISQGVSRVLLENEPLPLPRADISRIVVFGDTGCRIKEAKVQDCKRDWPYASLVTFAAEAHPDLVIHVGDYLYRESCDTKATDCPDTPIGYGWKVWNNDFFKPSAPLLATAPWIMVRGNHETCARAGEGWFRFLDHAAPENECAEISKSFVIALGGLGFVVMDSGKIANENGSDDDDDDDDSADASRTEDLTPIVKQRYAEIARSVPSPGWLLTHAPFNAVRLKHHETEVANTLQQQAIGELLPSDIKMIVSGHVHIFEALSFADADPPRPPQLVVGTGGVKLAKEPDVPKKINGARVTDALFLREFGFIVWDRDGANWKGRLFDRHNKQIARCDLAGTQLTCETGK
;
A
#
# COMPACT_ATOMS: atom_id res chain seq x y z
N MET A 1 -68.14 -74.13 -42.63
CA MET A 1 -68.81 -73.14 -41.82
C MET A 1 -67.71 -72.58 -40.88
N SER A 2 -67.13 -71.46 -41.26
CA SER A 2 -66.06 -70.85 -40.45
C SER A 2 -66.34 -69.34 -40.44
N VAL A 3 -66.46 -68.79 -39.22
CA VAL A 3 -66.75 -67.40 -38.99
C VAL A 3 -65.43 -66.63 -38.76
N ILE A 4 -65.18 -65.70 -39.66
CA ILE A 4 -64.01 -64.79 -39.55
C ILE A 4 -64.43 -63.60 -38.68
N ARG A 5 -63.74 -63.36 -37.57
CA ARG A 5 -63.88 -62.14 -36.77
C ARG A 5 -62.71 -61.20 -37.11
N SER A 6 -63.06 -60.05 -37.64
CA SER A 6 -62.12 -58.90 -37.88
C SER A 6 -61.91 -58.19 -36.58
N PHE A 7 -60.59 -57.97 -36.20
CA PHE A 7 -60.17 -57.06 -35.15
C PHE A 7 -59.79 -55.73 -35.76
N LEU A 8 -60.50 -54.68 -35.39
CA LEU A 8 -60.10 -53.29 -35.66
C LEU A 8 -59.07 -52.84 -34.59
N SER A 9 -57.86 -52.58 -35.00
CA SER A 9 -56.83 -51.94 -34.14
C SER A 9 -57.01 -50.45 -34.19
N MET A 10 -57.33 -49.82 -33.05
CA MET A 10 -57.29 -48.38 -32.86
C MET A 10 -55.84 -47.97 -32.48
N LEU A 11 -55.14 -47.20 -33.33
CA LEU A 11 -53.94 -46.53 -33.07
C LEU A 11 -54.22 -45.21 -32.32
N ALA A 12 -53.82 -45.11 -31.05
CA ALA A 12 -53.81 -43.85 -30.31
C ALA A 12 -52.48 -43.10 -30.56
N PRO A 13 -52.47 -41.78 -30.83
CA PRO A 13 -51.29 -41.04 -31.01
C PRO A 13 -50.62 -40.76 -29.63
N CYS A 14 -49.38 -41.21 -29.47
CA CYS A 14 -48.52 -40.91 -28.31
C CYS A 14 -48.02 -39.45 -28.45
N VAL A 15 -48.60 -38.51 -27.71
CA VAL A 15 -48.11 -37.14 -27.61
C VAL A 15 -46.93 -37.14 -26.61
N THR A 16 -45.71 -37.08 -27.11
CA THR A 16 -44.51 -36.93 -26.28
C THR A 16 -44.41 -35.49 -25.84
N LEU A 17 -44.73 -35.23 -24.57
CA LEU A 17 -44.49 -33.92 -23.92
C LEU A 17 -42.99 -33.80 -23.70
N ILE A 18 -42.30 -32.96 -24.49
CA ILE A 18 -40.91 -32.54 -24.23
C ILE A 18 -40.99 -31.45 -23.15
N ILE A 19 -40.80 -31.84 -21.89
CA ILE A 19 -40.57 -30.89 -20.79
C ILE A 19 -39.15 -30.38 -20.98
N GLY A 20 -39.00 -29.18 -21.57
CA GLY A 20 -37.75 -28.46 -21.61
C GLY A 20 -37.34 -28.11 -20.16
N ALA A 21 -36.36 -28.80 -19.63
CA ALA A 21 -35.69 -28.38 -18.42
C ALA A 21 -35.01 -27.03 -18.70
N ILE A 22 -35.62 -25.92 -18.27
CA ILE A 22 -34.97 -24.64 -18.14
C ILE A 22 -33.96 -24.82 -17.00
N GLY A 23 -32.75 -25.20 -17.33
CA GLY A 23 -31.64 -25.16 -16.42
C GLY A 23 -31.49 -23.71 -15.93
N LYS A 24 -31.84 -23.45 -14.68
CA LYS A 24 -31.36 -22.27 -13.98
C LYS A 24 -29.85 -22.40 -14.01
N SER A 25 -29.19 -21.57 -14.81
CA SER A 25 -27.77 -21.29 -14.63
C SER A 25 -27.66 -20.67 -13.24
N GLU A 26 -27.32 -21.48 -12.26
CA GLU A 26 -26.81 -20.95 -10.99
C GLU A 26 -25.54 -20.19 -11.38
N SER A 27 -25.60 -18.85 -11.30
CA SER A 27 -24.41 -18.03 -11.35
C SER A 27 -23.56 -18.45 -10.17
N VAL A 28 -22.48 -19.19 -10.43
CA VAL A 28 -21.45 -19.43 -9.44
C VAL A 28 -21.00 -18.06 -8.99
N SER A 29 -21.26 -17.72 -7.73
CA SER A 29 -20.75 -16.49 -7.13
C SER A 29 -19.25 -16.46 -7.35
N ALA A 30 -18.72 -15.35 -7.87
CA ALA A 30 -17.30 -15.22 -8.08
C ALA A 30 -16.62 -15.34 -6.72
N GLU A 31 -15.65 -16.24 -6.58
CA GLU A 31 -14.84 -16.31 -5.36
C GLU A 31 -14.04 -15.01 -5.22
N VAL A 32 -14.40 -14.17 -4.25
CA VAL A 32 -13.69 -12.93 -3.92
C VAL A 32 -12.50 -13.28 -3.03
N LEU A 33 -11.29 -13.09 -3.55
CA LEU A 33 -10.03 -13.40 -2.87
C LEU A 33 -9.57 -12.27 -1.95
N ALA A 34 -9.87 -11.03 -2.31
CA ALA A 34 -9.63 -9.84 -1.50
C ALA A 34 -10.53 -8.69 -1.97
N SER A 35 -10.87 -7.77 -1.06
CA SER A 35 -11.57 -6.53 -1.39
C SER A 35 -11.14 -5.40 -0.45
N TRP A 36 -11.14 -4.16 -0.95
CA TRP A 36 -10.80 -2.99 -0.17
C TRP A 36 -11.36 -1.71 -0.78
N VAL A 37 -11.32 -0.65 0.00
CA VAL A 37 -11.62 0.72 -0.44
C VAL A 37 -10.34 1.54 -0.39
N GLN A 38 -10.04 2.24 -1.48
CA GLN A 38 -8.84 3.07 -1.62
C GLN A 38 -9.23 4.49 -2.03
N LEU A 39 -8.61 5.50 -1.42
CA LEU A 39 -8.69 6.88 -1.85
C LEU A 39 -7.75 7.10 -3.05
N VAL A 40 -8.26 7.68 -4.12
CA VAL A 40 -7.54 7.76 -5.41
C VAL A 40 -7.50 9.15 -6.02
N GLY A 41 -8.15 10.15 -5.41
CA GLY A 41 -8.20 11.51 -5.95
C GLY A 41 -8.78 12.53 -4.97
N PRO A 42 -8.99 13.76 -5.43
CA PRO A 42 -9.47 14.85 -4.60
C PRO A 42 -10.90 14.60 -4.10
N SER A 43 -11.31 15.36 -3.08
CA SER A 43 -12.71 15.37 -2.60
C SER A 43 -13.28 14.01 -2.21
N ARG A 44 -12.49 13.15 -1.57
CA ARG A 44 -12.88 11.80 -1.12
C ARG A 44 -13.23 10.83 -2.26
N GLU A 45 -12.67 11.02 -3.44
CA GLU A 45 -12.82 10.03 -4.50
C GLU A 45 -12.26 8.69 -4.05
N ALA A 46 -13.13 7.69 -4.01
CA ALA A 46 -12.79 6.36 -3.55
C ALA A 46 -13.08 5.32 -4.63
N SER A 47 -12.17 4.36 -4.73
CA SER A 47 -12.31 3.17 -5.56
C SER A 47 -12.55 1.97 -4.66
N VAL A 48 -13.60 1.20 -4.93
CA VAL A 48 -13.74 -0.16 -4.42
C VAL A 48 -13.06 -1.10 -5.39
N ARG A 49 -12.17 -1.94 -4.87
CA ARG A 49 -11.47 -2.96 -5.64
C ARG A 49 -11.73 -4.35 -5.09
N SER A 50 -11.75 -5.32 -5.99
CA SER A 50 -11.86 -6.75 -5.67
C SER A 50 -10.91 -7.55 -6.53
N ILE A 51 -10.32 -8.58 -5.95
CA ILE A 51 -9.56 -9.61 -6.65
C ILE A 51 -10.42 -10.86 -6.68
N VAL A 52 -10.62 -11.41 -7.87
CA VAL A 52 -11.39 -12.64 -8.08
C VAL A 52 -10.56 -13.68 -8.86
N SER A 53 -11.01 -14.94 -8.87
CA SER A 53 -10.37 -15.98 -9.67
C SER A 53 -10.37 -15.61 -11.17
N ALA A 54 -9.41 -16.17 -11.92
CA ALA A 54 -9.15 -15.79 -13.32
C ALA A 54 -10.37 -15.93 -14.24
N ASP A 55 -11.20 -16.94 -14.01
CA ASP A 55 -12.39 -17.29 -14.79
C ASP A 55 -13.68 -16.62 -14.27
N ALA A 56 -13.63 -15.98 -13.11
CA ALA A 56 -14.78 -15.31 -12.53
C ALA A 56 -15.04 -13.95 -13.20
N ASN A 57 -16.32 -13.57 -13.27
CA ASN A 57 -16.72 -12.22 -13.66
C ASN A 57 -16.52 -11.23 -12.51
N CYS A 58 -16.40 -9.94 -12.84
CA CYS A 58 -16.42 -8.90 -11.82
C CYS A 58 -17.75 -8.88 -11.06
N PRO A 59 -17.73 -8.78 -9.73
CA PRO A 59 -18.95 -8.76 -8.93
C PRO A 59 -19.75 -7.47 -9.13
N THR A 60 -20.98 -7.49 -8.66
CA THR A 60 -21.84 -6.31 -8.57
C THR A 60 -22.00 -5.96 -7.09
N LEU A 61 -21.71 -4.71 -6.74
CA LEU A 61 -21.93 -4.18 -5.40
C LEU A 61 -23.39 -3.79 -5.21
N ASP A 62 -23.84 -3.76 -3.96
CA ASP A 62 -25.05 -3.04 -3.55
C ASP A 62 -24.62 -1.67 -3.00
N ALA A 63 -25.00 -0.59 -3.68
CA ALA A 63 -24.77 0.78 -3.24
C ALA A 63 -26.12 1.42 -2.87
N ASP A 64 -26.38 1.57 -1.57
CA ASP A 64 -27.67 2.09 -1.03
C ASP A 64 -28.91 1.35 -1.59
N GLY A 65 -28.83 0.02 -1.78
CA GLY A 65 -29.88 -0.80 -2.34
C GLY A 65 -29.97 -0.79 -3.87
N GLN A 66 -29.00 -0.18 -4.56
CA GLN A 66 -28.91 -0.17 -6.01
C GLN A 66 -27.70 -0.98 -6.49
N PRO A 67 -27.87 -1.78 -7.55
CA PRO A 67 -26.78 -2.56 -8.11
C PRO A 67 -25.73 -1.64 -8.78
N LEU A 68 -24.47 -1.79 -8.39
CA LEU A 68 -23.34 -1.06 -8.92
C LEU A 68 -22.30 -2.07 -9.47
N PRO A 69 -22.31 -2.37 -10.80
CA PRO A 69 -21.42 -3.37 -11.37
C PRO A 69 -19.98 -2.85 -11.40
N MET A 70 -19.04 -3.69 -10.95
CA MET A 70 -17.60 -3.43 -11.08
C MET A 70 -17.15 -3.71 -12.52
N LYS A 71 -16.09 -3.01 -12.93
CA LYS A 71 -15.44 -3.19 -14.23
C LYS A 71 -14.08 -3.86 -14.03
N VAL A 72 -13.60 -4.53 -15.06
CA VAL A 72 -12.24 -5.08 -15.06
C VAL A 72 -11.23 -3.93 -15.04
N ARG A 73 -10.34 -3.95 -14.04
CA ARG A 73 -9.17 -3.09 -13.93
C ARG A 73 -7.95 -3.75 -14.58
N ALA A 74 -7.76 -5.05 -14.32
CA ALA A 74 -6.68 -5.82 -14.91
C ALA A 74 -7.12 -7.27 -15.14
N GLU A 75 -6.89 -7.77 -16.34
CA GLU A 75 -7.13 -9.17 -16.70
C GLU A 75 -6.04 -10.10 -16.16
N PRO A 76 -6.30 -11.41 -16.02
CA PRO A 76 -5.26 -12.39 -15.73
C PRO A 76 -4.14 -12.36 -16.78
N GLY A 77 -2.90 -12.66 -16.35
CA GLY A 77 -1.73 -12.64 -17.20
C GLY A 77 -0.89 -11.37 -17.03
N PRO A 78 0.08 -11.11 -17.92
CA PRO A 78 0.94 -9.93 -17.85
C PRO A 78 0.15 -8.64 -18.10
N LEU A 79 0.48 -7.59 -17.35
CA LEU A 79 -0.13 -6.26 -17.48
C LEU A 79 0.63 -5.42 -18.53
N PHE A 80 1.95 -5.56 -18.56
CA PHE A 80 2.84 -4.82 -19.44
C PHE A 80 3.57 -5.76 -20.39
N SER A 81 3.68 -5.38 -21.67
CA SER A 81 4.41 -6.16 -22.68
C SER A 81 5.92 -5.96 -22.62
N ASP A 82 6.35 -4.86 -22.05
CA ASP A 82 7.74 -4.37 -21.96
C ASP A 82 8.33 -4.43 -20.53
N ALA A 83 7.59 -4.99 -19.58
CA ALA A 83 8.09 -5.14 -18.21
C ALA A 83 9.41 -5.96 -18.20
N PRO A 84 10.43 -5.52 -17.45
CA PRO A 84 11.65 -6.30 -17.29
C PRO A 84 11.31 -7.71 -16.77
N PRO A 85 11.96 -8.76 -17.30
CA PRO A 85 11.73 -10.12 -16.80
C PRO A 85 12.20 -10.24 -15.36
N THR A 86 11.34 -10.79 -14.52
CA THR A 86 11.67 -11.09 -13.11
C THR A 86 12.11 -12.54 -12.95
N THR A 87 12.87 -12.83 -11.88
CA THR A 87 13.27 -14.21 -11.54
C THR A 87 12.89 -14.51 -10.07
N PRO A 88 11.92 -15.44 -9.83
CA PRO A 88 11.14 -16.17 -10.84
C PRO A 88 10.17 -15.26 -11.60
N PRO A 89 9.68 -15.66 -12.78
CA PRO A 89 8.71 -14.90 -13.54
C PRO A 89 7.45 -14.60 -12.74
N ALA A 90 7.00 -13.34 -12.72
CA ALA A 90 5.78 -12.95 -12.07
C ALA A 90 4.56 -13.58 -12.75
N SER A 91 3.61 -14.05 -11.94
CA SER A 91 2.38 -14.69 -12.45
C SER A 91 1.17 -14.13 -11.72
N PHE A 92 0.17 -13.70 -12.49
CA PHE A 92 -1.08 -13.12 -11.98
C PHE A 92 -2.30 -13.88 -12.52
N PRO A 93 -2.58 -15.12 -12.02
CA PRO A 93 -3.76 -15.89 -12.41
C PRO A 93 -5.01 -15.38 -11.67
N VAL A 94 -5.23 -14.08 -11.67
CA VAL A 94 -6.35 -13.42 -10.99
C VAL A 94 -6.83 -12.23 -11.81
N ARG A 95 -8.12 -11.91 -11.72
CA ARG A 95 -8.72 -10.71 -12.26
C ARG A 95 -8.87 -9.66 -11.18
N VAL A 96 -8.60 -8.40 -11.49
CA VAL A 96 -8.85 -7.27 -10.61
C VAL A 96 -10.04 -6.48 -11.14
N CYS A 97 -11.00 -6.24 -10.29
CA CYS A 97 -12.20 -5.48 -10.58
C CYS A 97 -12.20 -4.17 -9.79
N GLU A 98 -12.77 -3.12 -10.37
CA GLU A 98 -12.81 -1.79 -9.79
C GLU A 98 -14.11 -1.07 -10.10
N VAL A 99 -14.56 -0.23 -9.17
CA VAL A 99 -15.62 0.76 -9.41
C VAL A 99 -15.40 1.98 -8.53
N MET A 100 -15.62 3.17 -9.11
CA MET A 100 -15.58 4.42 -8.38
C MET A 100 -16.88 4.62 -7.61
N ILE A 101 -16.78 5.05 -6.36
CA ILE A 101 -17.94 5.36 -5.52
C ILE A 101 -18.28 6.83 -5.67
N SER A 102 -19.50 7.10 -6.08
CA SER A 102 -20.02 8.45 -6.20
C SER A 102 -20.18 9.13 -4.84
N GLN A 103 -19.97 10.43 -4.79
CA GLN A 103 -20.27 11.22 -3.60
C GLN A 103 -21.77 11.07 -3.24
N GLY A 104 -22.05 10.91 -1.94
CA GLY A 104 -23.40 10.74 -1.45
C GLY A 104 -23.83 9.29 -1.21
N VAL A 105 -23.11 8.30 -1.73
CA VAL A 105 -23.33 6.90 -1.36
C VAL A 105 -22.95 6.72 0.11
N SER A 106 -23.86 6.17 0.89
CA SER A 106 -23.72 6.02 2.34
C SER A 106 -23.38 4.60 2.78
N ARG A 107 -23.70 3.60 1.96
CA ARG A 107 -23.45 2.18 2.23
C ARG A 107 -23.10 1.45 0.94
N VAL A 108 -22.07 0.64 0.99
CA VAL A 108 -21.70 -0.29 -0.08
C VAL A 108 -21.53 -1.68 0.51
N LEU A 109 -22.14 -2.66 -0.11
CA LEU A 109 -21.99 -4.08 0.24
C LEU A 109 -21.38 -4.86 -0.93
N LEU A 110 -20.48 -5.75 -0.61
CA LEU A 110 -19.97 -6.80 -1.50
C LEU A 110 -20.34 -8.15 -0.89
N GLU A 111 -21.16 -8.98 -1.59
CA GLU A 111 -21.64 -10.28 -1.07
C GLU A 111 -22.32 -10.18 0.30
N ASN A 112 -23.06 -9.08 0.54
CA ASN A 112 -23.71 -8.69 1.79
C ASN A 112 -22.76 -8.23 2.92
N GLU A 113 -21.45 -8.19 2.72
CA GLU A 113 -20.48 -7.66 3.68
C GLU A 113 -20.27 -6.16 3.43
N PRO A 114 -20.30 -5.32 4.48
CA PRO A 114 -20.11 -3.88 4.34
C PRO A 114 -18.66 -3.54 4.03
N LEU A 115 -18.47 -2.61 3.08
CA LEU A 115 -17.16 -2.04 2.79
C LEU A 115 -17.00 -0.68 3.48
N PRO A 116 -15.79 -0.36 4.01
CA PRO A 116 -15.55 0.88 4.73
C PRO A 116 -15.46 2.07 3.77
N LEU A 117 -16.45 2.96 3.80
CA LEU A 117 -16.43 4.18 2.98
C LEU A 117 -15.71 5.33 3.67
N PRO A 118 -15.09 6.27 2.92
CA PRO A 118 -14.46 7.46 3.47
C PRO A 118 -15.47 8.35 4.18
N ARG A 119 -15.20 8.68 5.43
CA ARG A 119 -16.01 9.61 6.23
C ARG A 119 -15.74 11.06 5.84
N ALA A 120 -16.70 11.94 6.07
CA ALA A 120 -16.50 13.37 5.87
C ALA A 120 -15.48 13.92 6.87
N ASP A 121 -15.56 13.48 8.11
CA ASP A 121 -14.65 13.85 9.19
C ASP A 121 -13.79 12.66 9.56
N ILE A 122 -12.47 12.89 9.66
CA ILE A 122 -11.52 11.91 10.15
C ILE A 122 -11.00 12.34 11.51
N SER A 123 -11.01 11.43 12.45
CA SER A 123 -10.53 11.63 13.81
C SER A 123 -9.38 10.68 14.17
N ARG A 124 -9.24 9.58 13.42
CA ARG A 124 -8.21 8.57 13.68
C ARG A 124 -7.57 8.06 12.41
N ILE A 125 -6.24 8.13 12.36
CA ILE A 125 -5.42 7.67 11.23
C ILE A 125 -4.42 6.63 11.77
N VAL A 126 -4.31 5.49 11.07
CA VAL A 126 -3.24 4.52 11.29
C VAL A 126 -2.21 4.63 10.19
N VAL A 127 -0.93 4.54 10.52
CA VAL A 127 0.17 4.56 9.55
C VAL A 127 1.05 3.33 9.70
N PHE A 128 1.36 2.69 8.55
CA PHE A 128 2.32 1.60 8.37
C PHE A 128 3.28 1.91 7.23
N GLY A 129 4.39 1.19 7.19
CA GLY A 129 5.28 1.07 6.04
C GLY A 129 6.15 -0.17 6.17
N ASP A 130 6.73 -0.63 5.05
CA ASP A 130 7.76 -1.65 5.02
C ASP A 130 7.28 -2.96 5.67
N THR A 131 6.20 -3.51 5.11
CA THR A 131 5.41 -4.54 5.80
C THR A 131 5.71 -5.98 5.38
N GLY A 132 6.33 -6.23 4.23
CA GLY A 132 6.65 -7.58 3.74
C GLY A 132 7.69 -8.30 4.58
N CYS A 133 7.76 -9.63 4.42
CA CYS A 133 8.76 -10.44 5.10
C CYS A 133 10.02 -10.63 4.26
N ARG A 134 11.19 -10.23 4.74
CA ARG A 134 12.43 -10.25 3.97
C ARG A 134 12.92 -11.66 3.65
N ILE A 135 12.98 -11.97 2.36
CA ILE A 135 13.69 -13.12 1.79
C ILE A 135 14.41 -12.61 0.54
N LYS A 136 15.71 -12.38 0.65
CA LYS A 136 16.56 -11.92 -0.45
C LYS A 136 17.88 -12.66 -0.39
N GLU A 137 18.15 -13.48 -1.41
CA GLU A 137 19.37 -14.30 -1.49
C GLU A 137 19.62 -15.14 -0.22
N ALA A 138 20.73 -14.90 0.49
CA ALA A 138 21.05 -15.57 1.75
C ALA A 138 20.43 -14.91 2.99
N LYS A 139 19.82 -13.71 2.82
CA LYS A 139 19.21 -12.95 3.91
C LYS A 139 17.75 -13.36 4.08
N VAL A 140 17.48 -14.24 5.03
CA VAL A 140 16.15 -14.82 5.28
C VAL A 140 15.66 -14.46 6.67
N GLN A 141 14.57 -13.70 6.73
CA GLN A 141 13.79 -13.46 7.96
C GLN A 141 12.90 -14.68 8.23
N ASP A 142 12.73 -15.09 9.48
CA ASP A 142 11.75 -16.14 9.82
C ASP A 142 10.33 -15.57 9.74
N CYS A 143 9.70 -15.71 8.58
CA CYS A 143 8.37 -15.18 8.30
C CYS A 143 7.25 -15.79 9.16
N LYS A 144 7.54 -16.82 9.95
CA LYS A 144 6.56 -17.43 10.86
C LYS A 144 6.67 -16.91 12.29
N ARG A 145 7.89 -16.58 12.76
CA ARG A 145 8.15 -16.19 14.15
C ARG A 145 8.55 -14.72 14.32
N ASP A 146 9.30 -14.18 13.35
CA ASP A 146 9.91 -12.87 13.45
C ASP A 146 9.27 -11.80 12.55
N TRP A 147 8.18 -12.15 11.87
CA TRP A 147 7.40 -11.25 11.04
C TRP A 147 6.05 -10.94 11.71
N PRO A 148 5.89 -9.74 12.30
CA PRO A 148 4.74 -9.42 13.14
C PRO A 148 3.55 -8.81 12.38
N TYR A 149 3.63 -8.57 11.08
CA TYR A 149 2.67 -7.75 10.34
C TYR A 149 1.21 -8.15 10.55
N ALA A 150 0.89 -9.44 10.50
CA ALA A 150 -0.48 -9.90 10.72
C ALA A 150 -1.02 -9.57 12.12
N SER A 151 -0.17 -9.59 13.15
CA SER A 151 -0.54 -9.18 14.50
C SER A 151 -0.74 -7.67 14.60
N LEU A 152 0.17 -6.88 14.01
CA LEU A 152 0.08 -5.42 13.97
C LEU A 152 -1.22 -4.98 13.27
N VAL A 153 -1.57 -5.62 12.15
CA VAL A 153 -2.83 -5.36 11.43
C VAL A 153 -4.05 -5.63 12.31
N THR A 154 -4.05 -6.73 13.07
CA THR A 154 -5.16 -7.05 13.98
C THR A 154 -5.32 -5.96 15.03
N PHE A 155 -4.24 -5.53 15.67
CA PHE A 155 -4.27 -4.46 16.67
C PHE A 155 -4.65 -3.10 16.08
N ALA A 156 -4.20 -2.82 14.86
CA ALA A 156 -4.58 -1.60 14.15
C ALA A 156 -6.08 -1.58 13.80
N ALA A 157 -6.66 -2.72 13.43
CA ALA A 157 -8.09 -2.84 13.18
C ALA A 157 -8.92 -2.62 14.46
N GLU A 158 -8.45 -3.14 15.61
CA GLU A 158 -9.06 -2.89 16.94
C GLU A 158 -9.03 -1.41 17.35
N ALA A 159 -8.13 -0.60 16.79
CA ALA A 159 -8.12 0.84 17.00
C ALA A 159 -9.27 1.56 16.26
N HIS A 160 -10.00 0.89 15.37
CA HIS A 160 -11.10 1.44 14.55
C HIS A 160 -10.71 2.75 13.84
N PRO A 161 -9.72 2.74 12.95
CA PRO A 161 -9.30 3.94 12.23
C PRO A 161 -10.37 4.41 11.24
N ASP A 162 -10.40 5.71 10.96
CA ASP A 162 -11.16 6.31 9.87
C ASP A 162 -10.39 6.26 8.54
N LEU A 163 -9.06 6.10 8.62
CA LEU A 163 -8.15 6.06 7.49
C LEU A 163 -6.90 5.25 7.83
N VAL A 164 -6.43 4.45 6.89
CA VAL A 164 -5.11 3.80 6.96
C VAL A 164 -4.20 4.38 5.87
N ILE A 165 -2.97 4.68 6.24
CA ILE A 165 -1.92 5.12 5.31
C ILE A 165 -0.82 4.05 5.30
N HIS A 166 -0.47 3.55 4.11
CA HIS A 166 0.67 2.68 3.92
C HIS A 166 1.73 3.41 3.08
N VAL A 167 2.89 3.62 3.66
CA VAL A 167 3.95 4.46 3.06
C VAL A 167 4.95 3.70 2.20
N GLY A 168 4.53 2.59 1.60
CA GLY A 168 5.31 1.85 0.61
C GLY A 168 5.99 0.59 1.13
N ASP A 169 6.54 -0.18 0.21
CA ASP A 169 7.24 -1.44 0.41
C ASP A 169 6.34 -2.53 1.02
N TYR A 170 5.57 -3.15 0.12
CA TYR A 170 4.62 -4.21 0.46
C TYR A 170 5.24 -5.61 0.37
N LEU A 171 6.23 -5.80 -0.52
CA LEU A 171 6.84 -7.09 -0.84
C LEU A 171 8.32 -7.13 -0.53
N TYR A 172 8.74 -8.20 0.19
CA TYR A 172 10.15 -8.47 0.48
C TYR A 172 10.57 -9.92 0.23
N ARG A 173 9.69 -10.80 -0.30
CA ARG A 173 10.00 -12.19 -0.66
C ARG A 173 10.51 -12.28 -2.09
N GLU A 174 11.71 -11.78 -2.35
CA GLU A 174 12.19 -11.56 -3.71
C GLU A 174 12.89 -12.75 -4.31
N SER A 175 13.91 -13.26 -3.64
CA SER A 175 14.75 -14.37 -4.11
C SER A 175 15.30 -15.15 -2.93
N CYS A 176 15.74 -16.41 -3.15
CA CYS A 176 16.44 -17.17 -2.15
C CYS A 176 17.55 -18.01 -2.79
N ASP A 177 18.77 -17.89 -2.26
CA ASP A 177 19.90 -18.71 -2.69
C ASP A 177 19.98 -20.02 -1.89
N THR A 178 19.47 -21.10 -2.50
CA THR A 178 19.49 -22.45 -1.90
C THR A 178 20.89 -23.02 -1.67
N LYS A 179 21.94 -22.40 -2.23
CA LYS A 179 23.34 -22.80 -1.99
C LYS A 179 23.90 -22.13 -0.74
N ALA A 180 23.40 -20.96 -0.39
CA ALA A 180 23.90 -20.17 0.74
C ALA A 180 23.03 -20.34 2.00
N THR A 181 21.75 -20.71 1.88
CA THR A 181 20.82 -20.81 3.01
C THR A 181 19.71 -21.84 2.76
N ASP A 182 19.06 -22.27 3.84
CA ASP A 182 17.83 -23.05 3.78
C ASP A 182 16.65 -22.12 3.41
N CYS A 183 16.16 -22.26 2.17
CA CYS A 183 15.04 -21.47 1.71
C CYS A 183 13.72 -21.94 2.35
N PRO A 184 12.90 -21.03 2.87
CA PRO A 184 11.62 -21.41 3.44
C PRO A 184 10.64 -21.89 2.37
N ASP A 185 9.77 -22.82 2.72
CA ASP A 185 8.65 -23.24 1.87
C ASP A 185 7.57 -22.15 1.84
N THR A 186 7.78 -21.16 0.99
CA THR A 186 6.91 -20.00 0.81
C THR A 186 7.03 -19.46 -0.62
N PRO A 187 6.00 -18.81 -1.16
CA PRO A 187 6.11 -18.12 -2.44
C PRO A 187 7.21 -17.05 -2.43
N ILE A 188 7.95 -16.98 -3.53
CA ILE A 188 9.05 -16.04 -3.77
C ILE A 188 8.83 -15.38 -5.13
N GLY A 189 9.32 -14.14 -5.31
CA GLY A 189 9.20 -13.32 -6.52
C GLY A 189 8.12 -12.25 -6.37
N TYR A 190 7.53 -11.83 -7.49
CA TYR A 190 6.70 -10.61 -7.52
C TYR A 190 5.25 -10.86 -7.98
N GLY A 191 4.86 -12.15 -8.15
CA GLY A 191 3.53 -12.53 -8.62
C GLY A 191 2.45 -12.53 -7.52
N TRP A 192 1.22 -12.86 -7.92
CA TRP A 192 0.03 -12.86 -7.05
C TRP A 192 0.22 -13.59 -5.73
N LYS A 193 0.86 -14.78 -5.74
CA LYS A 193 1.03 -15.56 -4.52
C LYS A 193 1.83 -14.81 -3.45
N VAL A 194 2.82 -14.02 -3.87
CA VAL A 194 3.64 -13.22 -2.95
C VAL A 194 2.85 -12.01 -2.47
N TRP A 195 2.17 -11.27 -3.36
CA TRP A 195 1.28 -10.18 -3.00
C TRP A 195 0.21 -10.62 -2.00
N ASN A 196 -0.37 -11.78 -2.20
CA ASN A 196 -1.36 -12.32 -1.27
C ASN A 196 -0.76 -12.66 0.10
N ASN A 197 0.46 -13.25 0.13
CA ASN A 197 1.10 -13.67 1.37
C ASN A 197 1.70 -12.52 2.17
N ASP A 198 2.31 -11.53 1.49
CA ASP A 198 2.94 -10.40 2.19
C ASP A 198 1.95 -9.27 2.51
N PHE A 199 0.90 -9.09 1.68
CA PHE A 199 0.00 -7.96 1.86
C PHE A 199 -1.47 -8.34 2.02
N PHE A 200 -2.16 -8.91 1.02
CA PHE A 200 -3.63 -9.01 1.05
C PHE A 200 -4.16 -9.88 2.18
N LYS A 201 -3.62 -11.09 2.33
CA LYS A 201 -4.07 -12.01 3.37
C LYS A 201 -3.83 -11.49 4.80
N PRO A 202 -2.63 -11.02 5.18
CA PRO A 202 -2.42 -10.46 6.52
C PRO A 202 -3.18 -9.15 6.74
N SER A 203 -3.40 -8.33 5.70
CA SER A 203 -4.10 -7.05 5.80
C SER A 203 -5.62 -7.18 5.85
N ALA A 204 -6.21 -8.34 5.56
CA ALA A 204 -7.65 -8.52 5.40
C ALA A 204 -8.51 -7.91 6.53
N PRO A 205 -8.18 -8.06 7.85
CA PRO A 205 -8.96 -7.45 8.91
C PRO A 205 -9.02 -5.92 8.83
N LEU A 206 -7.90 -5.29 8.47
CA LEU A 206 -7.80 -3.83 8.42
C LEU A 206 -8.32 -3.26 7.08
N LEU A 207 -8.20 -4.01 5.98
CA LEU A 207 -8.83 -3.68 4.69
C LEU A 207 -10.36 -3.64 4.80
N ALA A 208 -10.94 -4.46 5.68
CA ALA A 208 -12.37 -4.46 5.99
C ALA A 208 -12.80 -3.37 6.98
N THR A 209 -11.87 -2.68 7.64
CA THR A 209 -12.17 -1.73 8.73
C THR A 209 -12.19 -0.28 8.26
N ALA A 210 -11.29 0.12 7.37
CA ALA A 210 -11.12 1.52 6.94
C ALA A 210 -10.70 1.62 5.47
N PRO A 211 -10.94 2.77 4.81
CA PRO A 211 -10.33 3.08 3.52
C PRO A 211 -8.83 3.37 3.68
N TRP A 212 -8.08 3.17 2.57
CA TRP A 212 -6.64 3.29 2.56
C TRP A 212 -6.13 4.36 1.60
N ILE A 213 -4.98 4.95 1.95
CA ILE A 213 -4.07 5.65 1.03
C ILE A 213 -2.84 4.77 0.87
N MET A 214 -2.50 4.46 -0.38
CA MET A 214 -1.38 3.61 -0.75
C MET A 214 -0.28 4.46 -1.39
N VAL A 215 0.96 4.32 -0.90
CA VAL A 215 2.16 4.96 -1.45
C VAL A 215 3.03 3.88 -2.08
N ARG A 216 3.64 4.14 -3.23
CA ARG A 216 4.56 3.22 -3.89
C ARG A 216 5.93 3.26 -3.24
N GLY A 217 6.48 2.09 -2.91
CA GLY A 217 7.85 1.95 -2.41
C GLY A 217 8.84 1.55 -3.51
N ASN A 218 10.12 1.43 -3.13
CA ASN A 218 11.16 1.03 -4.07
C ASN A 218 11.15 -0.48 -4.36
N HIS A 219 10.55 -1.29 -3.51
CA HIS A 219 10.28 -2.69 -3.81
C HIS A 219 9.18 -2.87 -4.88
N GLU A 220 8.41 -1.84 -5.17
CA GLU A 220 7.39 -1.81 -6.23
C GLU A 220 7.85 -1.05 -7.50
N THR A 221 9.15 -0.88 -7.75
CA THR A 221 9.67 -0.38 -9.03
C THR A 221 9.38 -1.35 -10.19
N CYS A 222 9.47 -0.86 -11.43
CA CYS A 222 9.16 -1.66 -12.61
C CYS A 222 10.01 -2.93 -12.73
N ALA A 223 11.26 -2.89 -12.29
CA ALA A 223 12.16 -4.04 -12.28
C ALA A 223 11.85 -5.08 -11.18
N ARG A 224 10.96 -4.77 -10.24
CA ARG A 224 10.61 -5.60 -9.09
C ARG A 224 9.10 -5.90 -9.09
N ALA A 225 8.36 -5.43 -8.09
CA ALA A 225 6.93 -5.71 -7.94
C ALA A 225 6.00 -4.70 -8.64
N GLY A 226 6.51 -3.88 -9.58
CA GLY A 226 5.76 -2.82 -10.24
C GLY A 226 4.52 -3.28 -10.97
N GLU A 227 4.55 -4.45 -11.61
CA GLU A 227 3.36 -4.99 -12.27
C GLU A 227 2.21 -5.20 -11.28
N GLY A 228 2.49 -5.74 -10.09
CA GLY A 228 1.50 -5.90 -9.05
C GLY A 228 1.03 -4.57 -8.48
N TRP A 229 1.93 -3.60 -8.32
CA TRP A 229 1.58 -2.25 -7.88
C TRP A 229 0.51 -1.63 -8.79
N PHE A 230 0.77 -1.54 -10.08
CA PHE A 230 -0.17 -0.94 -11.04
C PHE A 230 -1.47 -1.74 -11.17
N ARG A 231 -1.38 -3.05 -11.07
CA ARG A 231 -2.53 -3.94 -11.10
C ARG A 231 -3.46 -3.73 -9.91
N PHE A 232 -2.90 -3.62 -8.71
CA PHE A 232 -3.67 -3.63 -7.47
C PHE A 232 -3.84 -2.25 -6.84
N LEU A 233 -2.76 -1.50 -6.64
CA LEU A 233 -2.71 -0.40 -5.68
C LEU A 233 -2.55 1.00 -6.27
N ASP A 234 -2.02 1.17 -7.47
CA ASP A 234 -1.90 2.50 -8.07
C ASP A 234 -3.24 3.23 -8.11
N HIS A 235 -3.25 4.53 -7.81
CA HIS A 235 -4.46 5.34 -7.77
C HIS A 235 -5.12 5.45 -9.16
N ALA A 236 -4.32 5.51 -10.22
CA ALA A 236 -4.79 5.57 -11.59
C ALA A 236 -5.07 4.17 -12.18
N ALA A 237 -5.82 4.13 -13.27
CA ALA A 237 -5.95 2.93 -14.07
C ALA A 237 -4.59 2.56 -14.69
N PRO A 238 -4.26 1.26 -14.84
CA PRO A 238 -3.02 0.85 -15.49
C PRO A 238 -2.95 1.41 -16.93
N GLU A 239 -1.77 1.91 -17.30
CA GLU A 239 -1.42 2.28 -18.68
C GLU A 239 -0.77 1.07 -19.39
N ASN A 240 -0.34 1.26 -20.64
CA ASN A 240 0.28 0.16 -21.42
C ASN A 240 1.73 -0.15 -21.02
N GLU A 241 2.38 0.78 -20.36
CA GLU A 241 3.79 0.71 -19.96
C GLU A 241 3.94 0.90 -18.46
N CYS A 242 4.97 0.30 -17.87
CA CYS A 242 5.29 0.50 -16.46
C CYS A 242 5.98 1.86 -16.27
N ALA A 243 5.30 2.82 -15.68
CA ALA A 243 5.90 4.10 -15.35
C ALA A 243 6.91 3.96 -14.19
N GLU A 244 8.14 4.41 -14.38
CA GLU A 244 9.17 4.39 -13.32
C GLU A 244 8.82 5.29 -12.15
N ILE A 245 8.13 6.41 -12.40
CA ILE A 245 7.57 7.30 -11.37
C ILE A 245 6.11 7.58 -11.71
N SER A 246 5.19 7.15 -10.86
CA SER A 246 3.75 7.42 -10.99
C SER A 246 3.43 8.90 -10.84
N LYS A 247 2.27 9.32 -11.35
CA LYS A 247 1.77 10.68 -11.14
C LYS A 247 1.45 10.91 -9.68
N SER A 248 1.85 12.08 -9.16
CA SER A 248 1.43 12.51 -7.82
C SER A 248 -0.05 12.89 -7.82
N PHE A 249 -0.71 12.72 -6.68
CA PHE A 249 -2.10 13.08 -6.53
C PHE A 249 -2.38 13.66 -5.13
N VAL A 250 -3.53 14.30 -4.99
CA VAL A 250 -3.91 15.00 -3.77
C VAL A 250 -5.26 14.49 -3.30
N ILE A 251 -5.42 14.34 -1.99
CA ILE A 251 -6.66 13.95 -1.33
C ILE A 251 -7.00 15.03 -0.31
N ALA A 252 -8.27 15.46 -0.27
CA ALA A 252 -8.79 16.32 0.78
C ALA A 252 -9.85 15.56 1.58
N LEU A 253 -9.58 15.32 2.85
CA LEU A 253 -10.43 14.51 3.72
C LEU A 253 -10.47 15.09 5.15
N GLY A 254 -11.65 15.40 5.66
CA GLY A 254 -11.84 15.82 7.06
C GLY A 254 -11.07 17.10 7.42
N GLY A 255 -10.89 18.03 6.47
CA GLY A 255 -10.12 19.26 6.70
C GLY A 255 -8.61 19.05 6.81
N LEU A 256 -8.10 17.89 6.38
CA LEU A 256 -6.68 17.60 6.19
C LEU A 256 -6.42 17.24 4.73
N GLY A 257 -5.34 17.76 4.17
CA GLY A 257 -4.86 17.39 2.84
C GLY A 257 -3.80 16.31 2.92
N PHE A 258 -3.81 15.41 1.93
CA PHE A 258 -2.72 14.45 1.74
C PHE A 258 -2.19 14.63 0.32
N VAL A 259 -0.89 14.83 0.22
CA VAL A 259 -0.16 14.85 -1.03
C VAL A 259 0.57 13.53 -1.14
N VAL A 260 0.22 12.71 -2.13
CA VAL A 260 0.87 11.42 -2.35
C VAL A 260 1.85 11.53 -3.49
N MET A 261 3.11 11.24 -3.20
CA MET A 261 4.20 11.29 -4.17
C MET A 261 4.93 9.98 -4.26
N ASP A 262 5.06 9.46 -5.47
CA ASP A 262 5.89 8.31 -5.77
C ASP A 262 7.38 8.70 -5.71
N SER A 263 8.11 8.07 -4.83
CA SER A 263 9.56 8.19 -4.67
C SER A 263 10.29 6.85 -4.73
N GLY A 264 9.62 5.78 -5.18
CA GLY A 264 10.20 4.44 -5.22
C GLY A 264 11.50 4.38 -6.02
N LYS A 265 11.52 4.94 -7.23
CA LYS A 265 12.75 5.00 -8.06
C LYS A 265 13.86 5.83 -7.40
N ILE A 266 13.48 6.93 -6.74
CA ILE A 266 14.41 7.85 -6.09
C ILE A 266 15.09 7.21 -4.88
N ALA A 267 14.41 6.35 -4.15
CA ALA A 267 14.95 5.66 -2.98
C ALA A 267 16.14 4.76 -3.34
N ASN A 268 16.14 4.17 -4.53
CA ASN A 268 17.21 3.28 -5.01
C ASN A 268 18.50 4.00 -5.43
N GLU A 269 18.49 5.31 -5.66
CA GLU A 269 19.65 6.03 -6.22
C GLU A 269 20.80 6.26 -5.25
N ASN A 270 20.56 6.19 -3.95
CA ASN A 270 21.60 6.42 -2.93
C ASN A 270 22.28 5.14 -2.44
N GLY A 271 22.24 4.06 -3.22
CA GLY A 271 22.87 2.77 -2.91
C GLY A 271 22.03 1.88 -2.01
N SER A 272 22.29 0.61 -2.10
CA SER A 272 21.62 -0.57 -1.53
C SER A 272 20.43 -0.34 -0.58
N ASP A 273 19.32 -0.96 -0.90
CA ASP A 273 18.13 -1.13 -0.05
C ASP A 273 18.38 -1.92 1.24
N ASP A 274 19.62 -2.32 1.46
CA ASP A 274 19.99 -3.23 2.54
C ASP A 274 20.73 -2.47 3.61
N ASP A 275 20.07 -2.30 4.75
CA ASP A 275 20.67 -1.85 6.02
C ASP A 275 21.71 -2.82 6.60
N ASP A 276 22.11 -3.84 5.84
CA ASP A 276 23.19 -4.75 6.21
C ASP A 276 24.50 -4.26 5.55
N ASP A 277 25.49 -3.98 6.39
CA ASP A 277 26.78 -3.35 6.12
C ASP A 277 27.66 -3.99 5.01
N ASP A 278 27.20 -5.05 4.30
CA ASP A 278 28.05 -5.90 3.47
C ASP A 278 27.67 -5.99 1.98
N ASP A 279 26.65 -5.27 1.48
CA ASP A 279 26.25 -5.38 0.08
C ASP A 279 26.51 -4.10 -0.73
N ASP A 280 27.75 -3.98 -1.23
CA ASP A 280 28.18 -2.96 -2.20
C ASP A 280 27.63 -3.20 -3.63
N SER A 281 26.74 -4.15 -3.82
CA SER A 281 26.13 -4.43 -5.14
C SER A 281 25.05 -3.40 -5.53
N ALA A 282 25.33 -2.13 -5.31
CA ALA A 282 24.61 -1.08 -6.00
C ALA A 282 24.87 -1.25 -7.50
N ASP A 283 23.81 -1.42 -8.28
CA ASP A 283 23.90 -1.26 -9.73
C ASP A 283 24.32 0.18 -10.05
N ALA A 284 25.62 0.43 -9.90
CA ALA A 284 26.28 1.71 -10.17
C ALA A 284 26.23 2.10 -11.66
N SER A 285 25.52 1.35 -12.49
CA SER A 285 25.63 1.45 -13.94
C SER A 285 24.76 2.50 -14.61
N ARG A 286 23.83 3.18 -13.88
CA ARG A 286 23.04 4.28 -14.46
C ARG A 286 22.52 5.25 -13.41
N THR A 287 23.26 6.29 -13.14
CA THR A 287 22.72 7.52 -12.56
C THR A 287 21.96 8.31 -13.64
N GLU A 288 20.71 7.95 -13.89
CA GLU A 288 19.80 8.86 -14.58
C GLU A 288 19.55 10.04 -13.64
N ASP A 289 19.76 11.27 -14.12
CA ASP A 289 19.45 12.45 -13.31
C ASP A 289 17.92 12.62 -13.18
N LEU A 290 17.34 12.09 -12.12
CA LEU A 290 15.90 12.20 -11.83
C LEU A 290 15.50 13.56 -11.25
N THR A 291 16.46 14.44 -10.97
CA THR A 291 16.20 15.78 -10.43
C THR A 291 15.14 16.57 -11.22
N PRO A 292 15.16 16.60 -12.57
CA PRO A 292 14.17 17.34 -13.34
C PRO A 292 12.73 16.81 -13.16
N ILE A 293 12.56 15.49 -13.21
CA ILE A 293 11.23 14.87 -13.09
C ILE A 293 10.67 15.03 -11.67
N VAL A 294 11.52 14.92 -10.66
CA VAL A 294 11.15 15.16 -9.26
C VAL A 294 10.72 16.60 -9.06
N LYS A 295 11.50 17.58 -9.56
CA LYS A 295 11.12 19.00 -9.53
C LYS A 295 9.79 19.28 -10.21
N GLN A 296 9.55 18.69 -11.38
CA GLN A 296 8.29 18.83 -12.09
C GLN A 296 7.12 18.31 -11.24
N ARG A 297 7.22 17.11 -10.67
CA ARG A 297 6.18 16.50 -9.81
C ARG A 297 5.85 17.38 -8.61
N TYR A 298 6.86 17.92 -7.95
CA TYR A 298 6.61 18.86 -6.84
C TYR A 298 5.98 20.17 -7.28
N ALA A 299 6.39 20.71 -8.41
CA ALA A 299 5.76 21.92 -8.96
C ALA A 299 4.28 21.68 -9.33
N GLU A 300 3.92 20.50 -9.76
CA GLU A 300 2.52 20.12 -10.05
C GLU A 300 1.69 20.10 -8.76
N ILE A 301 2.18 19.45 -7.69
CA ILE A 301 1.45 19.35 -6.43
C ILE A 301 1.46 20.65 -5.62
N ALA A 302 2.52 21.45 -5.67
CA ALA A 302 2.63 22.70 -4.92
C ALA A 302 1.46 23.67 -5.16
N ARG A 303 0.80 23.56 -6.32
CA ARG A 303 -0.35 24.39 -6.70
C ARG A 303 -1.68 23.88 -6.17
N SER A 304 -1.72 22.68 -5.62
CA SER A 304 -2.97 21.97 -5.32
C SER A 304 -3.05 21.46 -3.88
N VAL A 305 -2.05 21.75 -3.03
CA VAL A 305 -1.99 21.23 -1.66
C VAL A 305 -3.14 21.81 -0.83
N PRO A 306 -4.05 20.97 -0.30
CA PRO A 306 -5.02 21.42 0.67
C PRO A 306 -4.31 21.79 1.99
N SER A 307 -4.71 22.88 2.61
CA SER A 307 -4.13 23.36 3.86
C SER A 307 -5.04 23.07 5.06
N PRO A 308 -4.54 22.50 6.16
CA PRO A 308 -3.19 21.93 6.35
C PRO A 308 -2.99 20.60 5.63
N GLY A 309 -1.76 20.27 5.21
CA GLY A 309 -1.45 19.08 4.45
C GLY A 309 -0.35 18.21 5.04
N TRP A 310 -0.40 16.90 4.80
CA TRP A 310 0.70 15.96 5.02
C TRP A 310 1.23 15.47 3.67
N LEU A 311 2.55 15.43 3.52
CA LEU A 311 3.20 14.83 2.37
C LEU A 311 3.49 13.37 2.67
N LEU A 312 2.96 12.48 1.85
CA LEU A 312 3.14 11.04 1.93
C LEU A 312 4.07 10.59 0.80
N THR A 313 5.18 10.00 1.16
CA THR A 313 6.21 9.53 0.21
C THR A 313 6.93 8.35 0.82
N HIS A 314 7.49 7.44 0.02
CA HIS A 314 8.22 6.31 0.57
C HIS A 314 9.61 6.72 1.05
N ALA A 315 10.45 7.26 0.16
CA ALA A 315 11.77 7.77 0.54
C ALA A 315 11.65 9.04 1.38
N PRO A 316 12.31 9.09 2.56
CA PRO A 316 12.24 10.26 3.43
C PRO A 316 13.04 11.44 2.89
N PHE A 317 12.69 12.64 3.34
CA PHE A 317 13.43 13.87 3.04
C PHE A 317 14.57 14.14 4.01
N ASN A 318 14.30 13.93 5.30
CA ASN A 318 15.17 14.35 6.38
C ASN A 318 15.31 13.23 7.41
N ALA A 319 15.46 11.99 6.97
CA ALA A 319 15.77 10.86 7.84
C ALA A 319 17.25 10.52 7.80
N VAL A 320 17.69 9.71 8.74
CA VAL A 320 19.05 9.22 8.82
C VAL A 320 19.07 7.70 8.93
N ARG A 321 20.17 7.09 8.53
CA ARG A 321 20.42 5.66 8.68
C ARG A 321 21.82 5.40 9.18
N LEU A 322 22.05 4.24 9.75
CA LEU A 322 23.38 3.77 10.07
C LEU A 322 23.94 2.99 8.87
N LYS A 323 25.02 3.49 8.25
CA LYS A 323 25.74 2.80 7.18
C LYS A 323 27.23 2.77 7.51
N HIS A 324 27.89 1.62 7.37
CA HIS A 324 29.29 1.42 7.72
C HIS A 324 29.68 1.98 9.09
N HIS A 325 28.80 1.83 10.10
CA HIS A 325 28.93 2.37 11.47
C HIS A 325 28.91 3.90 11.58
N GLU A 326 28.51 4.61 10.52
CA GLU A 326 28.34 6.06 10.51
C GLU A 326 26.89 6.45 10.27
N THR A 327 26.43 7.50 10.93
CA THR A 327 25.11 8.09 10.68
C THR A 327 25.17 8.96 9.44
N GLU A 328 24.38 8.60 8.42
CA GLU A 328 24.25 9.40 7.20
C GLU A 328 22.79 9.74 6.89
N VAL A 329 22.58 10.77 6.05
CA VAL A 329 21.23 11.12 5.57
C VAL A 329 20.74 10.05 4.61
N ALA A 330 19.55 9.49 4.87
CA ALA A 330 19.01 8.36 4.13
C ALA A 330 18.71 8.66 2.66
N ASN A 331 18.31 9.90 2.34
CA ASN A 331 18.06 10.32 0.96
C ASN A 331 18.36 11.82 0.81
N THR A 332 19.20 12.18 -0.15
CA THR A 332 19.56 13.58 -0.43
C THR A 332 18.93 14.13 -1.71
N LEU A 333 18.57 13.26 -2.64
CA LEU A 333 18.08 13.67 -3.97
C LEU A 333 16.76 14.45 -3.90
N GLN A 334 15.78 13.95 -3.13
CA GLN A 334 14.52 14.64 -2.96
C GLN A 334 14.72 16.05 -2.42
N GLN A 335 15.55 16.19 -1.42
CA GLN A 335 15.80 17.48 -0.81
C GLN A 335 16.54 18.44 -1.76
N GLN A 336 17.54 17.95 -2.51
CA GLN A 336 18.24 18.74 -3.53
C GLN A 336 17.29 19.16 -4.66
N ALA A 337 16.35 18.25 -5.04
CA ALA A 337 15.40 18.53 -6.11
C ALA A 337 14.33 19.53 -5.69
N ILE A 338 13.89 19.50 -4.43
CA ILE A 338 12.68 20.18 -3.97
C ILE A 338 13.00 21.42 -3.15
N GLY A 339 14.00 21.35 -2.28
CA GLY A 339 14.49 22.46 -1.44
C GLY A 339 13.45 23.53 -1.10
N GLU A 340 13.43 24.56 -1.92
CA GLU A 340 12.54 25.73 -1.77
C GLU A 340 11.11 25.53 -2.31
N LEU A 341 10.81 24.41 -2.99
CA LEU A 341 9.51 24.18 -3.64
C LEU A 341 8.46 23.54 -2.72
N LEU A 342 8.85 23.14 -1.50
CA LEU A 342 7.91 22.51 -0.59
C LEU A 342 6.91 23.55 -0.07
N PRO A 343 5.59 23.37 -0.28
CA PRO A 343 4.61 24.35 0.17
C PRO A 343 4.61 24.50 1.69
N SER A 344 4.48 25.73 2.19
CA SER A 344 4.41 26.07 3.63
C SER A 344 3.20 25.42 4.33
N ASP A 345 2.21 24.98 3.55
CA ASP A 345 1.02 24.29 4.02
C ASP A 345 1.27 22.82 4.40
N ILE A 346 2.39 22.23 3.99
CA ILE A 346 2.81 20.92 4.47
C ILE A 346 3.22 21.00 5.94
N LYS A 347 2.49 20.30 6.80
CA LYS A 347 2.68 20.30 8.26
C LYS A 347 3.50 19.12 8.76
N MET A 348 3.57 18.04 7.99
CA MET A 348 4.36 16.85 8.29
C MET A 348 4.70 16.11 7.00
N ILE A 349 5.87 15.51 6.95
CA ILE A 349 6.25 14.52 5.92
C ILE A 349 6.20 13.15 6.59
N VAL A 350 5.50 12.20 5.95
CA VAL A 350 5.37 10.82 6.43
C VAL A 350 5.97 9.88 5.40
N SER A 351 6.88 9.01 5.83
CA SER A 351 7.61 8.11 4.95
C SER A 351 7.88 6.74 5.60
N GLY A 352 8.42 5.82 4.79
CA GLY A 352 8.98 4.52 5.17
C GLY A 352 10.47 4.43 4.83
N HIS A 353 10.88 3.34 4.17
CA HIS A 353 12.21 3.10 3.59
C HIS A 353 13.32 2.83 4.60
N VAL A 354 13.45 3.62 5.64
CA VAL A 354 14.37 3.34 6.75
C VAL A 354 13.63 2.46 7.76
N HIS A 355 14.15 1.26 8.01
CA HIS A 355 13.44 0.21 8.77
C HIS A 355 13.53 0.42 10.28
N ILE A 356 13.32 1.65 10.73
CA ILE A 356 13.12 2.04 12.13
C ILE A 356 12.01 3.10 12.23
N PHE A 357 11.58 3.42 13.42
CA PHE A 357 10.73 4.58 13.66
C PHE A 357 11.63 5.81 13.89
N GLU A 358 11.37 6.88 13.13
CA GLU A 358 12.00 8.18 13.34
C GLU A 358 10.97 9.29 13.40
N ALA A 359 11.06 10.13 14.42
CA ALA A 359 10.33 11.39 14.51
C ALA A 359 11.35 12.53 14.70
N LEU A 360 11.33 13.50 13.78
CA LEU A 360 12.33 14.57 13.72
C LEU A 360 11.65 15.93 13.55
N SER A 361 12.05 16.91 14.36
CA SER A 361 11.68 18.32 14.21
C SER A 361 12.89 19.19 13.99
N PHE A 362 12.69 20.32 13.31
CA PHE A 362 13.77 21.17 12.84
C PHE A 362 13.54 22.62 13.22
N ALA A 363 14.65 23.37 13.40
CA ALA A 363 14.68 24.81 13.49
C ALA A 363 15.84 25.36 12.64
N ASP A 364 15.89 26.69 12.52
CA ASP A 364 16.95 27.42 11.85
C ASP A 364 17.12 27.02 10.36
N ALA A 365 16.04 26.60 9.71
CA ALA A 365 15.98 26.36 8.27
C ALA A 365 15.24 27.51 7.57
N ASP A 366 15.76 27.93 6.43
CA ASP A 366 15.13 28.88 5.53
C ASP A 366 15.11 28.28 4.11
N PRO A 367 13.91 27.93 3.57
CA PRO A 367 12.61 27.99 4.21
C PRO A 367 12.42 27.01 5.39
N PRO A 368 11.42 27.25 6.28
CA PRO A 368 11.12 26.36 7.39
C PRO A 368 10.82 24.93 6.93
N ARG A 369 11.39 23.94 7.60
CA ARG A 369 11.19 22.53 7.30
C ARG A 369 10.05 21.94 8.09
N PRO A 370 9.11 21.23 7.44
CA PRO A 370 8.15 20.42 8.18
C PRO A 370 8.87 19.27 8.89
N PRO A 371 8.31 18.78 10.01
CA PRO A 371 8.81 17.61 10.69
C PRO A 371 8.75 16.38 9.81
N GLN A 372 9.65 15.45 10.02
CA GLN A 372 9.73 14.15 9.36
C GLN A 372 9.28 13.05 10.32
N LEU A 373 8.36 12.21 9.86
CA LEU A 373 7.97 10.96 10.52
C LEU A 373 8.34 9.81 9.57
N VAL A 374 9.11 8.85 10.06
CA VAL A 374 9.38 7.58 9.37
C VAL A 374 8.70 6.46 10.12
N VAL A 375 7.95 5.62 9.40
CA VAL A 375 7.23 4.45 9.94
C VAL A 375 7.59 3.22 9.12
N GLY A 376 8.89 2.87 9.08
CA GLY A 376 9.42 1.70 8.36
C GLY A 376 9.45 0.42 9.21
N THR A 377 8.51 0.27 10.15
CA THR A 377 8.56 -0.76 11.19
C THR A 377 7.46 -1.80 11.09
N GLY A 378 6.77 -1.88 9.92
CA GLY A 378 5.56 -2.70 9.77
C GLY A 378 5.78 -4.21 9.68
N GLY A 379 7.00 -4.68 9.33
CA GLY A 379 7.20 -6.13 9.17
C GLY A 379 8.58 -6.57 8.74
N VAL A 380 9.21 -5.86 7.83
CA VAL A 380 10.57 -6.19 7.36
C VAL A 380 11.59 -6.13 8.50
N LYS A 381 12.64 -6.93 8.41
CA LYS A 381 13.75 -6.92 9.38
C LYS A 381 14.20 -5.49 9.69
N LEU A 382 14.22 -5.13 10.97
CA LEU A 382 14.57 -3.79 11.43
C LEU A 382 16.05 -3.47 11.24
N ALA A 383 16.34 -2.26 10.78
CA ALA A 383 17.67 -1.68 10.71
C ALA A 383 18.27 -1.41 12.08
N LYS A 384 19.58 -1.12 12.12
CA LYS A 384 20.24 -0.64 13.32
C LYS A 384 19.89 0.84 13.54
N GLU A 385 19.73 1.22 14.79
CA GLU A 385 19.44 2.61 15.19
C GLU A 385 20.68 3.49 15.00
N PRO A 386 20.59 4.61 14.24
CA PRO A 386 21.67 5.57 14.12
C PRO A 386 21.75 6.51 15.33
N ASP A 387 22.86 7.21 15.47
CA ASP A 387 22.98 8.32 16.42
C ASP A 387 22.12 9.53 15.95
N VAL A 388 21.51 10.25 16.90
CA VAL A 388 20.77 11.48 16.59
C VAL A 388 21.74 12.59 16.18
N PRO A 389 21.71 13.07 14.92
CA PRO A 389 22.60 14.12 14.47
C PRO A 389 22.13 15.50 14.99
N LYS A 390 23.08 16.42 15.21
CA LYS A 390 22.74 17.81 15.58
C LYS A 390 22.09 18.60 14.45
N LYS A 391 22.40 18.24 13.21
CA LYS A 391 21.88 18.87 11.98
C LYS A 391 21.66 17.84 10.90
N ILE A 392 20.60 18.03 10.13
CA ILE A 392 20.32 17.29 8.89
C ILE A 392 20.18 18.31 7.76
N ASN A 393 20.96 18.17 6.72
CA ASN A 393 20.92 19.05 5.54
C ASN A 393 20.93 20.56 5.90
N GLY A 394 21.74 20.95 6.87
CA GLY A 394 21.87 22.35 7.31
C GLY A 394 20.89 22.79 8.40
N ALA A 395 19.72 22.17 8.54
CA ALA A 395 18.76 22.48 9.59
C ALA A 395 19.14 21.84 10.93
N ARG A 396 18.97 22.56 12.02
CA ARG A 396 19.22 22.07 13.38
C ARG A 396 18.06 21.16 13.81
N VAL A 397 18.39 19.95 14.27
CA VAL A 397 17.43 19.04 14.91
C VAL A 397 17.08 19.59 16.28
N THR A 398 15.78 19.78 16.54
CA THR A 398 15.27 20.32 17.82
C THR A 398 14.61 19.28 18.67
N ASP A 399 14.04 18.27 18.07
CA ASP A 399 13.45 17.12 18.72
C ASP A 399 13.69 15.88 17.89
N ALA A 400 14.01 14.74 18.51
CA ALA A 400 14.22 13.49 17.82
C ALA A 400 13.90 12.30 18.71
N LEU A 401 13.18 11.34 18.16
CA LEU A 401 12.96 10.02 18.75
C LEU A 401 13.22 8.95 17.70
N PHE A 402 14.16 8.05 17.96
CA PHE A 402 14.43 6.87 17.16
C PHE A 402 14.08 5.63 17.98
N LEU A 403 13.43 4.64 17.35
CA LEU A 403 13.08 3.38 18.00
C LEU A 403 13.21 2.22 17.00
N ARG A 404 13.99 1.23 17.42
CA ARG A 404 14.17 -0.02 16.69
C ARG A 404 13.20 -1.09 17.21
N GLU A 405 11.91 -0.85 16.98
CA GLU A 405 10.83 -1.75 17.42
C GLU A 405 9.79 -1.91 16.30
N PHE A 406 9.32 -3.14 16.07
CA PHE A 406 8.20 -3.36 15.18
C PHE A 406 6.94 -2.67 15.70
N GLY A 407 6.20 -1.99 14.83
CA GLY A 407 5.02 -1.29 15.28
C GLY A 407 4.28 -0.51 14.21
N PHE A 408 3.28 0.22 14.65
CA PHE A 408 2.47 1.14 13.88
C PHE A 408 2.07 2.33 14.75
N ILE A 409 1.80 3.47 14.10
CA ILE A 409 1.35 4.66 14.83
C ILE A 409 -0.13 4.94 14.57
N VAL A 410 -0.84 5.29 15.64
CA VAL A 410 -2.23 5.76 15.62
C VAL A 410 -2.24 7.24 15.93
N TRP A 411 -2.73 8.05 15.01
CA TRP A 411 -2.95 9.46 15.18
C TRP A 411 -4.40 9.75 15.54
N ASP A 412 -4.65 10.37 16.70
CA ASP A 412 -5.95 10.87 17.12
C ASP A 412 -6.00 12.39 16.97
N ARG A 413 -7.07 12.91 16.38
CA ARG A 413 -7.25 14.35 16.17
C ARG A 413 -7.56 15.05 17.49
N ASP A 414 -6.91 16.17 17.76
CA ASP A 414 -7.11 17.03 18.91
C ASP A 414 -7.29 18.48 18.44
N GLY A 415 -8.48 18.82 18.01
CA GLY A 415 -8.79 20.11 17.38
C GLY A 415 -8.04 20.31 16.07
N ALA A 416 -7.14 21.27 16.02
CA ALA A 416 -6.25 21.52 14.87
C ALA A 416 -4.95 20.67 14.91
N ASN A 417 -4.70 20.00 16.04
CA ASN A 417 -3.49 19.22 16.31
C ASN A 417 -3.78 17.71 16.22
N TRP A 418 -2.71 16.91 16.33
CA TRP A 418 -2.78 15.46 16.30
C TRP A 418 -1.93 14.86 17.41
N LYS A 419 -2.46 13.82 18.07
CA LYS A 419 -1.76 13.04 19.10
C LYS A 419 -1.47 11.66 18.55
N GLY A 420 -0.19 11.32 18.46
CA GLY A 420 0.29 10.02 17.99
C GLY A 420 0.54 9.07 19.15
N ARG A 421 0.18 7.80 18.97
CA ARG A 421 0.51 6.71 19.88
C ARG A 421 1.16 5.60 19.06
N LEU A 422 2.42 5.29 19.35
CA LEU A 422 3.15 4.20 18.74
C LEU A 422 2.93 2.92 19.54
N PHE A 423 2.49 1.86 18.88
CA PHE A 423 2.26 0.54 19.44
C PHE A 423 3.25 -0.47 18.89
N ASP A 424 3.78 -1.33 19.75
CA ASP A 424 4.67 -2.42 19.37
C ASP A 424 3.92 -3.69 18.92
N ARG A 425 4.69 -4.73 18.58
CA ARG A 425 4.18 -6.05 18.16
C ARG A 425 3.33 -6.79 19.21
N HIS A 426 3.26 -6.29 20.44
CA HIS A 426 2.47 -6.83 21.55
C HIS A 426 1.28 -5.93 21.92
N ASN A 427 0.94 -4.95 21.06
CA ASN A 427 -0.09 -3.93 21.31
C ASN A 427 0.19 -3.06 22.55
N LYS A 428 1.46 -2.95 22.94
CA LYS A 428 1.87 -2.05 24.02
C LYS A 428 2.22 -0.69 23.43
N GLN A 429 1.67 0.37 23.99
CA GLN A 429 2.06 1.73 23.64
C GLN A 429 3.50 1.99 24.13
N ILE A 430 4.44 2.26 23.22
CA ILE A 430 5.86 2.46 23.50
C ILE A 430 6.30 3.92 23.37
N ALA A 431 5.54 4.75 22.63
CA ALA A 431 5.79 6.18 22.52
C ALA A 431 4.50 6.99 22.37
N ARG A 432 4.60 8.29 22.62
CA ARG A 432 3.58 9.31 22.36
C ARG A 432 4.20 10.43 21.54
N CYS A 433 3.41 10.97 20.62
CA CYS A 433 3.80 12.09 19.79
C CYS A 433 2.72 13.16 19.82
N ASP A 434 3.12 14.42 19.79
CA ASP A 434 2.23 15.57 19.62
C ASP A 434 2.66 16.33 18.35
N LEU A 435 1.73 16.51 17.42
CA LEU A 435 1.91 17.35 16.24
C LEU A 435 1.06 18.60 16.40
N ALA A 436 1.71 19.74 16.64
CA ALA A 436 1.09 21.05 16.76
C ALA A 436 1.66 22.00 15.69
N GLY A 437 0.84 22.31 14.70
CA GLY A 437 1.30 23.06 13.52
C GLY A 437 2.39 22.33 12.75
N THR A 438 3.65 22.78 12.84
CA THR A 438 4.84 22.16 12.25
C THR A 438 5.83 21.68 13.32
N GLN A 439 5.40 21.53 14.56
CA GLN A 439 6.19 20.97 15.64
C GLN A 439 5.72 19.56 15.95
N LEU A 440 6.63 18.61 15.79
CA LEU A 440 6.46 17.20 16.18
C LEU A 440 7.37 16.93 17.37
N THR A 441 6.78 16.55 18.49
CA THR A 441 7.53 16.14 19.67
C THR A 441 7.13 14.73 20.04
N CYS A 442 8.09 13.85 20.29
CA CYS A 442 7.81 12.47 20.64
C CYS A 442 8.60 12.06 21.89
N GLU A 443 7.97 11.29 22.76
CA GLU A 443 8.60 10.75 23.97
C GLU A 443 8.26 9.26 24.13
N THR A 444 9.19 8.49 24.69
CA THR A 444 8.91 7.09 25.03
C THR A 444 7.91 7.01 26.16
N GLY A 445 6.95 6.07 26.06
CA GLY A 445 6.03 5.75 27.15
C GLY A 445 6.82 5.22 28.36
N LYS A 446 6.55 5.78 29.54
CA LYS A 446 7.06 5.24 30.81
C LYS A 446 6.30 4.00 31.23
#